data_972ea0288f00fcf0c2bf8b1bdc134fb3
#
_entry.id   972ea0288f00fcf0c2bf8b1bdc134fb3
#
_cell.length_a   1.000
_cell.length_b   1.000
_cell.length_c   1.000
_cell.angle_alpha   90.00
_cell.angle_beta   90.00
_cell.angle_gamma   90.00
#
_symmetry.space_group_name_H-M   'P 1'
#
loop_
_entity.id
_entity.type
_entity.pdbx_description
1 polymer ?
#
loop_
_entity_poly.entity_id
_entity_poly.type
_entity_poly.pdbx_seq_one_letter_code
_entity_poly.pdbx_strand_id
1 'polypeptide(L)'
;SEGLRYRNKGAAAVEKSIESNATIEIGKLERGLNLLSNLGNLAPLLGFFGTVVGMRHSFLQFVVKAAPTAKDLAGGVEEALITTQAGLLIAIPTYLIYNLFLYAIDNVTIELERCANEVTQHLNN
;
A
#
# COMPACT_ATOMS: atom_id res chain seq x y z
N SER A 1 26.89 36.68 -24.91
CA SER A 1 26.35 36.73 -23.55
C SER A 1 24.83 36.62 -23.45
N GLU A 2 24.08 37.17 -24.40
CA GLU A 2 22.62 36.99 -24.43
C GLU A 2 22.20 35.56 -24.76
N GLY A 3 22.91 34.89 -25.66
CA GLY A 3 22.67 33.49 -25.99
C GLY A 3 22.87 32.54 -24.80
N LEU A 4 23.85 32.81 -23.94
CA LEU A 4 24.09 32.06 -22.72
C LEU A 4 22.99 32.28 -21.64
N ARG A 5 22.45 33.49 -21.57
CA ARG A 5 21.32 33.81 -20.68
C ARG A 5 20.04 33.08 -21.11
N TYR A 6 19.75 33.02 -22.40
CA TYR A 6 18.61 32.27 -22.93
C TYR A 6 18.76 30.78 -22.74
N ARG A 7 19.95 30.25 -22.88
CA ARG A 7 20.25 28.84 -22.61
C ARG A 7 20.05 28.47 -21.18
N ASN A 8 20.50 29.31 -20.23
CA ASN A 8 20.35 29.09 -18.81
C ASN A 8 18.88 29.18 -18.38
N LYS A 9 18.10 30.11 -18.93
CA LYS A 9 16.66 30.23 -18.67
C LYS A 9 15.88 29.06 -19.24
N GLY A 10 16.22 28.59 -20.45
CA GLY A 10 15.59 27.43 -21.05
C GLY A 10 15.88 26.13 -20.28
N ALA A 11 17.12 25.97 -19.82
CA ALA A 11 17.54 24.82 -19.01
C ALA A 11 16.85 24.80 -17.65
N ALA A 12 16.77 25.94 -16.97
CA ALA A 12 16.08 26.05 -15.69
C ALA A 12 14.57 25.78 -15.82
N ALA A 13 13.95 26.24 -16.90
CA ALA A 13 12.54 26.00 -17.20
C ALA A 13 12.27 24.50 -17.49
N VAL A 14 13.14 23.84 -18.24
CA VAL A 14 13.04 22.40 -18.53
C VAL A 14 13.22 21.58 -17.25
N GLU A 15 14.22 21.89 -16.44
CA GLU A 15 14.48 21.23 -15.17
C GLU A 15 13.28 21.35 -14.23
N LYS A 16 12.73 22.55 -14.10
CA LYS A 16 11.54 22.82 -13.26
C LYS A 16 10.30 22.09 -13.76
N SER A 17 10.12 21.99 -15.08
CA SER A 17 9.04 21.24 -15.72
C SER A 17 9.15 19.74 -15.45
N ILE A 18 10.35 19.17 -15.59
CA ILE A 18 10.62 17.75 -15.29
C ILE A 18 10.38 17.44 -13.82
N GLU A 19 10.88 18.25 -12.90
CA GLU A 19 10.67 18.10 -11.45
C GLU A 19 9.19 18.20 -11.10
N SER A 20 8.47 19.16 -11.66
CA SER A 20 7.05 19.36 -11.42
C SER A 20 6.22 18.17 -11.90
N ASN A 21 6.46 17.67 -13.11
CA ASN A 21 5.78 16.50 -13.67
C ASN A 21 6.11 15.23 -12.89
N ALA A 22 7.36 15.02 -12.53
CA ALA A 22 7.81 13.88 -11.74
C ALA A 22 7.16 13.89 -10.37
N THR A 23 7.07 15.03 -9.71
CA THR A 23 6.42 15.19 -8.40
C THR A 23 4.93 14.85 -8.48
N ILE A 24 4.24 15.29 -9.54
CA ILE A 24 2.81 14.99 -9.74
C ILE A 24 2.59 13.49 -9.97
N GLU A 25 3.40 12.86 -10.81
CA GLU A 25 3.28 11.41 -11.11
C GLU A 25 3.60 10.55 -9.89
N ILE A 26 4.65 10.88 -9.15
CA ILE A 26 5.02 10.21 -7.89
C ILE A 26 3.91 10.39 -6.86
N GLY A 27 3.33 11.58 -6.76
CA GLY A 27 2.22 11.85 -5.86
C GLY A 27 0.98 11.00 -6.15
N LYS A 28 0.65 10.77 -7.41
CA LYS A 28 -0.44 9.87 -7.82
C LYS A 28 -0.16 8.42 -7.44
N LEU A 29 1.08 7.97 -7.66
CA LEU A 29 1.51 6.62 -7.31
C LEU A 29 1.50 6.41 -5.79
N GLU A 30 1.95 7.39 -5.02
CA GLU A 30 1.93 7.37 -3.56
C GLU A 30 0.51 7.29 -3.00
N ARG A 31 -0.45 8.00 -3.60
CA ARG A 31 -1.87 7.91 -3.22
C ARG A 31 -2.43 6.51 -3.44
N GLY A 32 -2.12 5.90 -4.59
CA GLY A 32 -2.50 4.52 -4.89
C GLY A 32 -1.88 3.53 -3.90
N LEU A 33 -0.62 3.73 -3.55
CA LEU A 33 0.09 2.92 -2.55
C LEU A 33 -0.48 3.07 -1.15
N ASN A 34 -0.86 4.29 -0.76
CA ASN A 34 -1.49 4.53 0.54
C ASN A 34 -2.83 3.79 0.63
N LEU A 35 -3.62 3.79 -0.43
CA LEU A 35 -4.86 3.03 -0.50
C LEU A 35 -4.58 1.52 -0.35
N LEU A 36 -3.59 1.02 -1.07
CA LEU A 36 -3.19 -0.39 -1.03
C LEU A 36 -2.71 -0.78 0.37
N SER A 37 -1.91 0.08 1.02
CA SER A 37 -1.45 -0.10 2.40
C SER A 37 -2.61 -0.18 3.38
N ASN A 38 -3.58 0.72 3.24
CA ASN A 38 -4.77 0.75 4.08
C ASN A 38 -5.60 -0.53 3.93
N LEU A 39 -5.78 -1.01 2.70
CA LEU A 39 -6.46 -2.27 2.43
C LEU A 39 -5.71 -3.46 3.04
N GLY A 40 -4.39 -3.47 2.93
CA GLY A 40 -3.54 -4.48 3.55
C GLY A 40 -3.65 -4.51 5.07
N ASN A 41 -3.80 -3.35 5.70
CA ASN A 41 -3.98 -3.24 7.15
C ASN A 41 -5.40 -3.62 7.58
N LEU A 42 -6.41 -3.28 6.79
CA LEU A 42 -7.82 -3.57 7.09
C LEU A 42 -8.17 -5.04 6.94
N ALA A 43 -7.57 -5.73 5.99
CA ALA A 43 -7.91 -7.13 5.71
C ALA A 43 -7.69 -8.06 6.94
N PRO A 44 -6.55 -8.01 7.65
CA PRO A 44 -6.38 -8.79 8.88
C PRO A 44 -7.35 -8.37 9.99
N LEU A 45 -7.67 -7.08 10.09
CA LEU A 45 -8.63 -6.57 11.08
C LEU A 45 -10.03 -7.09 10.83
N LEU A 46 -10.45 -7.16 9.57
CA LEU A 46 -11.72 -7.78 9.20
C LEU A 46 -11.74 -9.27 9.51
N GLY A 47 -10.63 -9.96 9.26
CA GLY A 47 -10.46 -11.36 9.65
C GLY A 47 -10.57 -11.55 11.15
N PHE A 48 -9.94 -10.69 11.94
CA PHE A 48 -10.04 -10.68 13.39
C PHE A 48 -11.46 -10.39 13.86
N PHE A 49 -12.14 -9.43 13.25
CA PHE A 49 -13.56 -9.17 13.53
C PHE A 49 -14.41 -10.42 13.30
N GLY A 50 -14.14 -11.15 12.23
CA GLY A 50 -14.80 -12.43 11.95
C GLY A 50 -14.57 -13.48 13.03
N THR A 51 -13.36 -13.54 13.63
CA THR A 51 -13.13 -14.45 14.79
C THR A 51 -13.98 -14.08 15.98
N VAL A 52 -14.12 -12.80 16.28
CA VAL A 52 -14.96 -12.33 17.37
C VAL A 52 -16.43 -12.73 17.13
N VAL A 53 -16.94 -12.54 15.92
CA VAL A 53 -18.30 -12.92 15.53
C VAL A 53 -18.50 -14.42 15.64
N GLY A 54 -17.57 -15.23 15.11
CA GLY A 54 -17.65 -16.69 15.15
C GLY A 54 -17.62 -17.23 16.57
N MET A 55 -16.71 -16.71 17.39
CA MET A 55 -16.64 -17.11 18.81
C MET A 55 -17.89 -16.70 19.58
N ARG A 56 -18.41 -15.51 19.34
CA ARG A 56 -19.68 -15.08 19.94
C ARG A 56 -20.82 -16.03 19.58
N HIS A 57 -20.87 -16.47 18.33
CA HIS A 57 -21.87 -17.42 17.86
C HIS A 57 -21.78 -18.77 18.59
N SER A 58 -20.56 -19.26 18.78
CA SER A 58 -20.32 -20.49 19.54
C SER A 58 -20.80 -20.38 20.98
N PHE A 59 -20.46 -19.31 21.68
CA PHE A 59 -20.86 -19.09 23.06
C PHE A 59 -22.36 -18.88 23.17
N LEU A 60 -23.02 -18.27 22.22
CA LEU A 60 -24.47 -18.11 22.18
C LEU A 60 -25.16 -19.47 22.20
N GLN A 61 -24.64 -20.47 21.48
CA GLN A 61 -25.15 -21.82 21.45
C GLN A 61 -25.10 -22.46 22.84
N PHE A 62 -24.03 -22.18 23.61
CA PHE A 62 -23.91 -22.65 24.99
C PHE A 62 -24.96 -22.03 25.93
N VAL A 63 -25.36 -20.79 25.68
CA VAL A 63 -26.36 -20.10 26.48
C VAL A 63 -27.78 -20.58 26.16
N VAL A 64 -28.07 -20.82 24.88
CA VAL A 64 -29.41 -21.10 24.37
C VAL A 64 -29.76 -22.59 24.49
N LYS A 65 -28.81 -23.49 24.28
CA LYS A 65 -29.06 -24.94 24.36
C LYS A 65 -28.99 -25.46 25.80
N ALA A 66 -29.93 -26.31 26.14
CA ALA A 66 -29.98 -26.94 27.47
C ALA A 66 -28.80 -27.92 27.70
N ALA A 67 -28.30 -28.54 26.64
CA ALA A 67 -27.16 -29.46 26.66
C ALA A 67 -26.25 -29.16 25.48
N PRO A 68 -25.37 -28.12 25.56
CA PRO A 68 -24.44 -27.79 24.50
C PRO A 68 -23.38 -28.89 24.37
N THR A 69 -23.04 -29.22 23.11
CA THR A 69 -22.02 -30.20 22.79
C THR A 69 -20.76 -29.54 22.30
N ALA A 70 -19.64 -30.27 22.31
CA ALA A 70 -18.39 -29.81 21.71
C ALA A 70 -18.54 -29.49 20.21
N LYS A 71 -19.45 -30.16 19.51
CA LYS A 71 -19.77 -29.89 18.10
C LYS A 71 -20.37 -28.52 17.89
N ASP A 72 -21.19 -28.05 18.83
CA ASP A 72 -21.79 -26.69 18.75
C ASP A 72 -20.72 -25.61 18.91
N LEU A 73 -19.73 -25.84 19.77
CA LEU A 73 -18.59 -24.95 19.93
C LEU A 73 -17.69 -24.98 18.69
N ALA A 74 -17.43 -26.17 18.16
CA ALA A 74 -16.53 -26.37 17.02
C ALA A 74 -17.01 -25.64 15.77
N GLY A 75 -18.31 -25.57 15.53
CA GLY A 75 -18.87 -24.89 14.36
C GLY A 75 -18.54 -23.41 14.31
N GLY A 76 -18.67 -22.70 15.42
CA GLY A 76 -18.33 -21.28 15.49
C GLY A 76 -16.83 -21.01 15.49
N VAL A 77 -16.03 -21.91 16.05
CA VAL A 77 -14.57 -21.84 15.99
C VAL A 77 -14.10 -22.02 14.55
N GLU A 78 -14.67 -22.97 13.81
CA GLU A 78 -14.37 -23.19 12.40
C GLU A 78 -14.68 -21.93 11.58
N GLU A 79 -15.85 -21.34 11.76
CA GLU A 79 -16.23 -20.08 11.11
C GLU A 79 -15.23 -18.97 11.41
N ALA A 80 -14.81 -18.84 12.66
CA ALA A 80 -13.82 -17.87 13.09
C ALA A 80 -12.46 -18.09 12.39
N LEU A 81 -12.01 -19.33 12.29
CA LEU A 81 -10.74 -19.66 11.63
C LEU A 81 -10.78 -19.40 10.14
N ILE A 82 -11.90 -19.69 9.46
CA ILE A 82 -12.08 -19.42 8.04
C ILE A 82 -12.00 -17.92 7.76
N THR A 83 -12.62 -17.07 8.56
CA THR A 83 -12.59 -15.63 8.37
C THR A 83 -11.19 -15.04 8.56
N THR A 84 -10.45 -15.54 9.56
CA THR A 84 -9.04 -15.16 9.76
C THR A 84 -8.17 -15.58 8.59
N GLN A 85 -8.35 -16.80 8.10
CA GLN A 85 -7.65 -17.33 6.94
C GLN A 85 -7.91 -16.46 5.70
N ALA A 86 -9.16 -16.08 5.45
CA ALA A 86 -9.54 -15.22 4.33
C ALA A 86 -8.89 -13.84 4.43
N GLY A 87 -8.90 -13.23 5.61
CA GLY A 87 -8.27 -11.94 5.86
C GLY A 87 -6.77 -11.96 5.60
N LEU A 88 -6.08 -12.99 6.07
CA LEU A 88 -4.64 -13.17 5.85
C LEU A 88 -4.31 -13.48 4.38
N LEU A 89 -5.16 -14.24 3.73
CA LEU A 89 -4.99 -14.59 2.32
C LEU A 89 -5.06 -13.36 1.41
N ILE A 90 -5.80 -12.34 1.80
CA ILE A 90 -5.84 -11.04 1.11
C ILE A 90 -4.66 -10.16 1.54
N ALA A 91 -4.33 -10.13 2.82
CA ALA A 91 -3.30 -9.26 3.38
C ALA A 91 -1.90 -9.58 2.88
N ILE A 92 -1.54 -10.86 2.81
CA ILE A 92 -0.18 -11.29 2.45
C ILE A 92 0.20 -10.85 1.02
N PRO A 93 -0.60 -11.16 -0.03
CA PRO A 93 -0.29 -10.66 -1.38
C PRO A 93 -0.34 -9.13 -1.48
N THR A 94 -1.26 -8.49 -0.76
CA THR A 94 -1.40 -7.04 -0.76
C THR A 94 -0.13 -6.36 -0.23
N TYR A 95 0.42 -6.83 0.89
CA TYR A 95 1.68 -6.32 1.43
C TYR A 95 2.86 -6.60 0.51
N LEU A 96 2.89 -7.77 -0.10
CA LEU A 96 3.96 -8.12 -1.03
C LEU A 96 3.98 -7.16 -2.23
N ILE A 97 2.82 -6.93 -2.83
CA ILE A 97 2.65 -6.00 -3.95
C ILE A 97 2.98 -4.57 -3.52
N TYR A 98 2.51 -4.15 -2.35
CA TYR A 98 2.82 -2.84 -1.77
C TYR A 98 4.33 -2.61 -1.66
N ASN A 99 5.06 -3.56 -1.10
CA ASN A 99 6.51 -3.48 -0.93
C ASN A 99 7.24 -3.43 -2.27
N LEU A 100 6.79 -4.21 -3.26
CA LEU A 100 7.38 -4.20 -4.60
C LEU A 100 7.19 -2.84 -5.30
N PHE A 101 6.00 -2.26 -5.20
CA PHE A 101 5.73 -0.94 -5.78
C PHE A 101 6.51 0.16 -5.06
N LEU A 102 6.60 0.08 -3.75
CA LEU A 102 7.38 1.04 -2.97
C LEU A 102 8.86 1.03 -3.38
N TYR A 103 9.43 -0.16 -3.55
CA TYR A 103 10.79 -0.34 -4.02
C TYR A 103 10.97 0.23 -5.45
N ALA A 104 10.03 -0.03 -6.34
CA ALA A 104 10.06 0.48 -7.71
C ALA A 104 9.98 2.01 -7.75
N ILE A 105 9.14 2.63 -6.93
CA ILE A 105 9.01 4.09 -6.82
C ILE A 105 10.31 4.71 -6.28
N ASP A 106 10.91 4.12 -5.26
CA ASP A 106 12.18 4.59 -4.71
C ASP A 106 13.28 4.57 -5.77
N ASN A 107 13.37 3.51 -6.57
CA ASN A 107 14.33 3.41 -7.67
C ASN A 107 14.09 4.47 -8.74
N VAL A 108 12.84 4.70 -9.13
CA VAL A 108 12.47 5.74 -10.10
C VAL A 108 12.84 7.13 -9.57
N THR A 109 12.58 7.39 -8.31
CA THR A 109 12.92 8.66 -7.65
C THR A 109 14.43 8.90 -7.68
N ILE A 110 15.24 7.89 -7.36
CA ILE A 110 16.70 7.96 -7.41
C ILE A 110 17.19 8.22 -8.84
N GLU A 111 16.65 7.53 -9.85
CA GLU A 111 17.00 7.74 -11.24
C GLU A 111 16.62 9.14 -11.73
N LEU A 112 15.46 9.65 -11.34
CA LEU A 112 15.03 11.00 -11.69
C LEU A 112 15.95 12.07 -11.09
N GLU A 113 16.37 11.92 -9.84
CA GLU A 113 17.33 12.78 -9.18
C GLU A 113 18.69 12.74 -9.88
N ARG A 114 19.14 11.54 -10.26
CA ARG A 114 20.38 11.35 -11.00
C ARG A 114 20.32 12.02 -12.38
N CYS A 115 19.23 11.83 -13.12
CA CYS A 115 19.02 12.47 -14.42
C CYS A 115 18.98 14.01 -14.30
N ALA A 116 18.29 14.53 -13.30
CA ALA A 116 18.22 15.97 -13.03
C ALA A 116 19.62 16.54 -12.73
N ASN A 117 20.42 15.85 -11.92
CA ASN A 117 21.79 16.24 -11.60
C ASN A 117 22.70 16.18 -12.83
N GLU A 118 22.61 15.16 -13.66
CA GLU A 118 23.37 15.02 -14.91
C GLU A 118 23.05 16.16 -15.88
N VAL A 119 21.77 16.47 -16.06
CA VAL A 119 21.32 17.56 -16.91
C VAL A 119 21.85 18.89 -16.39
N THR A 120 21.78 19.13 -15.08
CA THR A 120 22.28 20.35 -14.45
C THR A 120 23.80 20.47 -14.61
N GLN A 121 24.55 19.39 -14.43
CA GLN A 121 26.02 19.38 -14.66
C GLN A 121 26.38 19.63 -16.12
N HIS A 122 25.63 19.03 -17.05
CA HIS A 122 25.85 19.19 -18.49
C HIS A 122 25.59 20.62 -18.96
N LEU A 123 24.66 21.31 -18.31
CA LEU A 123 24.30 22.69 -18.63
C LEU A 123 25.23 23.71 -17.97
N ASN A 124 25.87 23.37 -16.84
CA ASN A 124 26.84 24.22 -16.15
C ASN A 124 28.26 24.12 -16.74
N ASN A 125 28.54 23.10 -17.52
CA ASN A 125 29.78 22.94 -18.27
C ASN A 125 29.60 23.41 -19.72
#